data_d591881e0f27b9ac7bd8aeda6377738f
#
_entry.id   d591881e0f27b9ac7bd8aeda6377738f
#
_cell.length_a   1.000
_cell.length_b   1.000
_cell.length_c   1.000
_cell.angle_alpha   90.00
_cell.angle_beta   90.00
_cell.angle_gamma   90.00
#
_symmetry.space_group_name_H-M   'P 1'
#
loop_
_entity.id
_entity.type
_entity.pdbx_description
1 polymer ?
#
loop_
_entity_poly.entity_id
_entity_poly.type
_entity_poly.pdbx_seq_one_letter_code
_entity_poly.pdbx_strand_id
1 'polypeptide(L)' 'LEKADLSGCDLTETVFRNAQLKECDLRRAKFSRTDIRFAKMQKTKIDLEGAVYLAGLLGAVVN' A
#
# COMPACT_ATOMS: atom_id res chain seq x y z
N LEU A 1 6.63 -3.87 10.38
CA LEU A 1 6.67 -2.44 9.97
C LEU A 1 5.51 -1.62 10.55
N GLU A 2 4.98 -2.05 11.71
CA GLU A 2 3.88 -1.29 12.30
C GLU A 2 4.31 0.15 12.61
N LYS A 3 3.43 1.09 12.32
CA LYS A 3 3.64 2.53 12.57
C LYS A 3 4.82 3.13 11.81
N ALA A 4 5.34 2.44 10.80
CA ALA A 4 6.44 2.97 10.02
C ALA A 4 5.98 4.12 9.13
N ASP A 5 6.86 5.08 8.90
CA ASP A 5 6.61 6.17 7.99
C ASP A 5 7.28 5.85 6.66
N LEU A 6 6.48 5.42 5.70
CA LEU A 6 6.93 5.13 4.35
C LEU A 6 6.41 6.16 3.35
N SER A 7 5.97 7.30 3.85
CA SER A 7 5.41 8.33 2.98
C SER A 7 6.45 8.80 1.97
N GLY A 8 6.03 8.97 0.74
CA GLY A 8 6.89 9.43 -0.33
C GLY A 8 7.91 8.41 -0.83
N CYS A 9 7.95 7.21 -0.26
CA CYS A 9 8.90 6.19 -0.69
C CYS A 9 8.51 5.61 -2.05
N ASP A 10 9.52 5.14 -2.78
CA ASP A 10 9.31 4.42 -4.02
C ASP A 10 9.24 2.94 -3.68
N LEU A 11 8.06 2.37 -3.75
CA LEU A 11 7.82 0.97 -3.41
C LEU A 11 7.67 0.09 -4.66
N THR A 12 8.14 0.58 -5.79
CA THR A 12 8.08 -0.17 -7.04
C THR A 12 8.78 -1.52 -6.87
N GLU A 13 8.09 -2.59 -7.26
CA GLU A 13 8.58 -3.96 -7.22
C GLU A 13 8.91 -4.48 -5.82
N THR A 14 8.46 -3.77 -4.78
CA THR A 14 8.65 -4.22 -3.41
C THR A 14 7.68 -5.33 -3.08
N VAL A 15 8.13 -6.32 -2.31
CA VAL A 15 7.27 -7.43 -1.89
C VAL A 15 6.88 -7.23 -0.43
N PHE A 16 5.58 -7.02 -0.21
CA PHE A 16 5.00 -6.88 1.13
C PHE A 16 4.05 -8.02 1.46
N ARG A 17 4.22 -9.18 0.81
CA ARG A 17 3.31 -10.31 1.03
C ARG A 17 3.32 -10.68 2.51
N ASN A 18 2.14 -10.70 3.10
CA ASN A 18 1.94 -11.01 4.52
C ASN A 18 2.60 -10.02 5.48
N ALA A 19 3.02 -8.85 4.99
CA ALA A 19 3.63 -7.85 5.85
C ALA A 19 2.61 -7.24 6.81
N GLN A 20 3.08 -6.81 7.97
CA GLN A 20 2.26 -6.10 8.95
C GLN A 20 2.42 -4.61 8.69
N LEU A 21 1.39 -4.01 8.11
CA LEU A 21 1.43 -2.59 7.78
C LEU A 21 0.47 -1.75 8.63
N LYS A 22 0.15 -2.24 9.81
CA LYS A 22 -0.75 -1.53 10.72
C LYS A 22 -0.21 -0.14 11.03
N GLU A 23 -1.07 0.86 10.90
CA GLU A 23 -0.78 2.24 11.23
C GLU A 23 0.42 2.83 10.49
N CYS A 24 0.87 2.18 9.41
CA CYS A 24 1.93 2.72 8.56
C CYS A 24 1.39 3.90 7.74
N ASP A 25 2.28 4.82 7.40
CA ASP A 25 1.94 5.94 6.54
C ASP A 25 2.49 5.66 5.15
N LEU A 26 1.60 5.41 4.20
CA LEU A 26 1.95 5.13 2.81
C LEU A 26 1.50 6.24 1.88
N ARG A 27 1.19 7.42 2.42
CA ARG A 27 0.73 8.52 1.59
C ARG A 27 1.86 9.00 0.69
N ARG A 28 1.54 9.28 -0.57
CA ARG A 28 2.48 9.71 -1.60
C ARG A 28 3.53 8.66 -1.96
N ALA A 29 3.40 7.43 -1.47
CA ALA A 29 4.28 6.35 -1.89
C ALA A 29 3.95 5.96 -3.32
N LYS A 30 4.98 5.51 -4.04
CA LYS A 30 4.80 5.06 -5.42
C LYS A 30 4.64 3.56 -5.44
N PHE A 31 3.57 3.10 -6.06
CA PHE A 31 3.27 1.68 -6.21
C PHE A 31 3.32 1.30 -7.68
N SER A 32 4.09 0.29 -8.02
CA SER A 32 4.09 -0.28 -9.36
C SER A 32 4.66 -1.68 -9.22
N ARG A 33 3.90 -2.68 -9.65
CA ARG A 33 4.29 -4.07 -9.49
C ARG A 33 4.69 -4.40 -8.05
N THR A 34 4.05 -3.69 -7.11
CA THR A 34 4.27 -3.90 -5.68
C THR A 34 3.37 -5.04 -5.22
N ASP A 35 3.96 -6.05 -4.60
CA ASP A 35 3.18 -7.20 -4.13
C ASP A 35 2.75 -6.95 -2.68
N ILE A 36 1.47 -6.60 -2.52
CA ILE A 36 0.92 -6.34 -1.19
C ILE A 36 -0.19 -7.34 -0.85
N ARG A 37 -0.20 -8.49 -1.54
CA ARG A 37 -1.22 -9.51 -1.28
C ARG A 37 -1.09 -10.00 0.15
N PHE A 38 -2.24 -10.12 0.82
CA PHE A 38 -2.30 -10.62 2.19
C PHE A 38 -1.57 -9.74 3.19
N ALA A 39 -1.17 -8.53 2.82
CA ALA A 39 -0.63 -7.58 3.78
C ALA A 39 -1.73 -7.18 4.75
N LYS A 40 -1.38 -7.06 6.03
CA LYS A 40 -2.35 -6.67 7.03
C LYS A 40 -2.34 -5.17 7.20
N MET A 41 -3.47 -4.57 6.88
CA MET A 41 -3.64 -3.12 6.97
C MET A 41 -4.73 -2.82 7.97
N GLN A 42 -4.41 -1.98 8.94
CA GLN A 42 -5.37 -1.49 9.90
C GLN A 42 -4.95 -0.08 10.27
N LYS A 43 -5.82 0.88 9.98
CA LYS A 43 -5.52 2.30 10.17
C LYS A 43 -4.29 2.73 9.37
N THR A 44 -3.95 1.99 8.34
CA THR A 44 -2.87 2.35 7.42
C THR A 44 -3.31 3.56 6.61
N LYS A 45 -2.46 4.57 6.55
CA LYS A 45 -2.78 5.80 5.83
C LYS A 45 -2.36 5.66 4.38
N ILE A 46 -3.27 5.90 3.47
CA ILE A 46 -2.99 5.94 2.03
C ILE A 46 -3.67 7.14 1.44
N ASP A 47 -3.15 7.60 0.31
CA ASP A 47 -3.79 8.67 -0.43
C ASP A 47 -4.66 8.08 -1.54
N LEU A 48 -5.23 8.96 -2.36
CA LEU A 48 -6.14 8.52 -3.41
C LEU A 48 -5.44 7.61 -4.42
N GLU A 49 -4.20 7.93 -4.80
CA GLU A 49 -3.46 7.11 -5.75
C GLU A 49 -3.22 5.71 -5.19
N GLY A 50 -2.85 5.63 -3.92
CA GLY A 50 -2.67 4.35 -3.27
C GLY A 50 -3.95 3.53 -3.23
N ALA A 51 -5.07 4.21 -2.95
CA ALA A 51 -6.37 3.54 -2.92
C ALA A 51 -6.73 2.97 -4.29
N VAL A 52 -6.47 3.71 -5.35
CA VAL A 52 -6.74 3.24 -6.72
C VAL A 52 -5.89 2.00 -7.03
N TYR A 53 -4.63 2.04 -6.65
CA TYR A 53 -3.75 0.90 -6.88
C TYR A 53 -4.25 -0.35 -6.15
N LEU A 54 -4.62 -0.20 -4.88
CA LEU A 54 -5.13 -1.32 -4.09
C LEU A 54 -6.42 -1.87 -4.68
N ALA A 55 -7.32 -1.00 -5.10
CA ALA A 55 -8.56 -1.43 -5.71
C ALA A 55 -8.30 -2.24 -6.97
N GLY A 56 -7.33 -1.82 -7.79
CA GLY A 56 -6.96 -2.55 -8.99
C GLY A 56 -6.43 -3.93 -8.71
N LEU A 57 -5.67 -4.09 -7.63
CA LEU A 57 -5.15 -5.39 -7.24
C LEU A 57 -6.27 -6.34 -6.85
N LEU A 58 -7.36 -5.81 -6.32
CA LEU A 58 -8.52 -6.61 -5.93
C LEU A 58 -9.49 -6.82 -7.09
N GLY A 59 -9.18 -6.27 -8.25
CA GLY A 59 -10.02 -6.41 -9.43
C GLY A 59 -11.13 -5.36 -9.52
N ALA A 60 -11.15 -4.41 -8.61
CA ALA A 60 -12.16 -3.34 -8.63
C ALA A 60 -11.77 -2.26 -9.63
N VAL A 61 -12.76 -1.62 -10.18
CA VAL A 61 -12.58 -0.50 -11.11
C VAL A 61 -13.05 0.77 -10.41
N VAL A 62 -12.14 1.74 -10.30
CA VAL A 62 -12.48 3.03 -9.71
C VAL A 62 -13.07 3.90 -10.82
N ASN A 63 -14.34 4.26 -10.65
CA ASN A 63 -15.09 4.91 -11.72
C ASN A 63 -15.56 6.29 -11.27
#